data_c1ba5dc11e3d3313f406594ff9152b7f
#
_entry.id   c1ba5dc11e3d3313f406594ff9152b7f
#
_cell.length_a   1.000
_cell.length_b   1.000
_cell.length_c   1.000
_cell.angle_alpha   90.00
_cell.angle_beta   90.00
_cell.angle_gamma   90.00
#
_symmetry.space_group_name_H-M   'P 1'
#
loop_
_entity.id
_entity.type
_entity.pdbx_description
1 polymer ?
#
loop_
_entity_poly.entity_id
_entity_poly.type
_entity_poly.pdbx_seq_one_letter_code
_entity_poly.pdbx_strand_id
1 'polypeptide(L)'
;SSLKERKEAIETDLAVTGYSVEEVAVDIALGTSSQTSDSGSQIRLWSLMSIAAPHLPLGFASSIVVYLMLWMPFSALMGIVVICTLLALPVVIILDYLILDPAHTRQVISIVEEVKIPNPEAVVRMYPHELSGGMRQRVMIAMMMACEPKLLIADEPTTALDVTIQAQILKLMRDLRDEKGTAILLITHDLGVIAEMCDDVTVMYAGSVVETGSITDVLSRPRMPYSIGLLHSIPTIEAGSERAVLPIIPGQVPDPNLHFDGCRFHPRCPFADEKCISTPPPMLEVEPGHFAACHHTDRTNNVSQVQAAFDRFAAEYELEGAV
;
A
#
# COMPACT_ATOMS: atom_id res chain seq x y z
N SER A 1 -7.77 -15.48 -19.58
CA SER A 1 -8.71 -14.39 -19.87
C SER A 1 -7.91 -13.16 -20.26
N SER A 2 -8.37 -12.41 -21.28
CA SER A 2 -7.64 -11.25 -21.78
C SER A 2 -7.65 -10.12 -20.73
N LEU A 3 -6.64 -9.26 -20.74
CA LEU A 3 -6.58 -8.04 -19.91
C LEU A 3 -7.88 -7.24 -19.96
N LYS A 4 -8.54 -7.25 -21.12
CA LYS A 4 -9.80 -6.57 -21.36
C LYS A 4 -10.97 -7.17 -20.54
N GLU A 5 -11.05 -8.50 -20.46
CA GLU A 5 -12.08 -9.18 -19.64
C GLU A 5 -11.87 -8.95 -18.15
N ARG A 6 -10.60 -8.85 -17.70
CA ARG A 6 -10.27 -8.54 -16.30
C ARG A 6 -10.62 -7.10 -15.97
N LYS A 7 -10.36 -6.14 -16.87
CA LYS A 7 -10.71 -4.74 -16.69
C LYS A 7 -12.23 -4.56 -16.58
N GLU A 8 -13.01 -5.17 -17.48
CA GLU A 8 -14.48 -5.15 -17.44
C GLU A 8 -15.04 -5.80 -16.16
N ALA A 9 -14.40 -6.85 -15.63
CA ALA A 9 -14.80 -7.46 -14.37
C ALA A 9 -14.58 -6.54 -13.17
N ILE A 10 -13.43 -5.84 -13.12
CA ILE A 10 -13.13 -4.86 -12.06
C ILE A 10 -14.09 -3.67 -12.14
N GLU A 11 -14.35 -3.12 -13.32
CA GLU A 11 -15.31 -2.03 -13.54
C GLU A 11 -16.72 -2.44 -13.11
N THR A 12 -17.14 -3.67 -13.38
CA THR A 12 -18.45 -4.18 -12.97
C THR A 12 -18.57 -4.31 -11.45
N ASP A 13 -17.54 -4.84 -10.79
CA ASP A 13 -17.53 -4.99 -9.32
C ASP A 13 -17.48 -3.63 -8.59
N LEU A 14 -16.72 -2.68 -9.11
CA LEU A 14 -16.69 -1.31 -8.58
C LEU A 14 -18.01 -0.60 -8.75
N ALA A 15 -18.70 -0.80 -9.88
CA ALA A 15 -20.04 -0.25 -10.11
C ALA A 15 -21.08 -0.82 -9.13
N VAL A 16 -20.94 -2.09 -8.70
CA VAL A 16 -21.81 -2.68 -7.68
C VAL A 16 -21.60 -2.04 -6.30
N THR A 17 -20.38 -1.58 -6.01
CA THR A 17 -20.05 -0.88 -4.75
C THR A 17 -20.35 0.61 -4.79
N GLY A 18 -20.78 1.16 -5.95
CA GLY A 18 -21.11 2.58 -6.13
C GLY A 18 -19.90 3.47 -6.37
N TYR A 19 -18.72 2.91 -6.60
CA TYR A 19 -17.50 3.65 -6.93
C TYR A 19 -17.13 3.48 -8.40
N SER A 20 -16.69 4.54 -9.06
CA SER A 20 -16.05 4.47 -10.38
C SER A 20 -14.55 4.18 -10.23
N VAL A 21 -13.93 3.63 -11.27
CA VAL A 21 -12.46 3.41 -11.31
C VAL A 21 -11.72 4.74 -11.13
N GLU A 22 -12.27 5.84 -11.66
CA GLU A 22 -11.72 7.18 -11.50
C GLU A 22 -11.81 7.69 -10.06
N GLU A 23 -12.91 7.43 -9.35
CA GLU A 23 -13.07 7.80 -7.94
C GLU A 23 -12.10 7.05 -7.04
N VAL A 24 -11.91 5.75 -7.25
CA VAL A 24 -10.93 4.95 -6.51
C VAL A 24 -9.50 5.44 -6.79
N ALA A 25 -9.17 5.75 -8.03
CA ALA A 25 -7.86 6.30 -8.39
C ALA A 25 -7.63 7.69 -7.79
N VAL A 26 -8.67 8.54 -7.75
CA VAL A 26 -8.62 9.86 -7.12
C VAL A 26 -8.48 9.76 -5.61
N ASP A 27 -9.19 8.85 -4.95
CA ASP A 27 -9.10 8.63 -3.50
C ASP A 27 -7.71 8.10 -3.09
N ILE A 28 -7.13 7.20 -3.88
CA ILE A 28 -5.75 6.73 -3.70
C ILE A 28 -4.75 7.87 -3.94
N ALA A 29 -5.00 8.69 -4.98
CA ALA A 29 -4.13 9.80 -5.35
C ALA A 29 -4.14 10.96 -4.35
N LEU A 30 -5.28 11.24 -3.74
CA LEU A 30 -5.43 12.35 -2.80
C LEU A 30 -4.91 12.03 -1.39
N GLY A 31 -4.57 10.74 -1.11
CA GLY A 31 -4.20 10.34 0.24
C GLY A 31 -5.28 10.73 1.26
N THR A 32 -6.51 10.90 0.78
CA THR A 32 -7.66 11.12 1.63
C THR A 32 -8.05 9.80 2.30
N SER A 33 -7.13 9.28 3.14
CA SER A 33 -7.66 8.82 4.41
C SER A 33 -8.35 10.05 4.98
N SER A 34 -9.62 10.20 4.73
CA SER A 34 -10.42 11.05 5.58
C SER A 34 -10.04 10.63 6.99
N GLN A 35 -9.26 11.44 7.68
CA GLN A 35 -9.30 11.48 9.11
C GLN A 35 -10.74 11.86 9.44
N THR A 36 -11.64 10.90 9.35
CA THR A 36 -12.70 10.82 10.30
C THR A 36 -11.99 10.55 11.60
N SER A 37 -11.58 11.66 12.21
CA SER A 37 -11.27 11.68 13.61
C SER A 37 -12.37 10.91 14.27
N ASP A 38 -11.90 10.01 15.06
CA ASP A 38 -12.63 9.39 16.13
C ASP A 38 -13.44 8.13 15.81
N SER A 39 -13.06 7.16 16.57
CA SER A 39 -13.70 5.89 16.89
C SER A 39 -13.54 4.77 15.86
N GLY A 40 -12.42 4.08 15.97
CA GLY A 40 -12.51 2.65 16.13
C GLY A 40 -12.60 1.79 14.90
N SER A 41 -11.67 1.93 13.99
CA SER A 41 -11.25 0.78 13.20
C SER A 41 -9.96 0.14 13.76
N GLN A 42 -9.81 0.13 15.06
CA GLN A 42 -9.27 -1.06 15.68
C GLN A 42 -10.28 -2.15 15.31
N ILE A 43 -9.92 -2.97 14.35
CA ILE A 43 -10.52 -4.31 14.23
C ILE A 43 -10.28 -4.91 15.59
N ARG A 44 -11.27 -4.76 16.45
CA ARG A 44 -11.28 -5.39 17.74
C ARG A 44 -11.39 -6.86 17.41
N LEU A 45 -10.29 -7.59 17.53
CA LEU A 45 -10.32 -9.03 17.74
C LEU A 45 -11.38 -9.42 18.83
N TRP A 46 -11.83 -8.45 19.60
CA TRP A 46 -12.91 -8.50 20.57
C TRP A 46 -14.33 -8.48 19.96
N SER A 47 -14.53 -8.02 18.71
CA SER A 47 -15.88 -8.01 18.11
C SER A 47 -16.30 -9.38 17.58
N LEU A 48 -15.38 -10.30 17.35
CA LEU A 48 -15.70 -11.69 17.05
C LEU A 48 -16.07 -12.50 18.31
N MET A 49 -15.72 -12.02 19.50
CA MET A 49 -16.13 -12.63 20.76
C MET A 49 -17.53 -12.20 21.24
N SER A 50 -18.16 -11.23 20.59
CA SER A 50 -19.44 -10.65 21.01
C SER A 50 -20.70 -11.34 20.43
N ILE A 51 -20.54 -12.29 19.52
CA ILE A 51 -21.69 -12.91 18.82
C ILE A 51 -22.26 -14.13 19.57
N ALA A 52 -21.60 -14.63 20.63
CA ALA A 52 -22.00 -15.87 21.31
C ALA A 52 -22.35 -15.74 22.79
N ALA A 53 -22.58 -14.54 23.32
CA ALA A 53 -23.00 -14.38 24.69
C ALA A 53 -24.52 -14.13 24.79
N PRO A 54 -25.35 -15.07 25.23
CA PRO A 54 -26.74 -14.78 25.53
C PRO A 54 -26.81 -13.83 26.73
N HIS A 55 -27.66 -12.80 26.60
CA HIS A 55 -27.94 -11.79 27.61
C HIS A 55 -28.41 -12.41 28.94
N LEU A 56 -27.49 -12.61 29.86
CA LEU A 56 -27.84 -12.81 31.28
C LEU A 56 -27.84 -11.43 31.97
N PRO A 57 -28.79 -11.14 32.85
CA PRO A 57 -28.86 -9.87 33.58
C PRO A 57 -27.74 -9.81 34.61
N LEU A 58 -26.56 -9.36 34.19
CA LEU A 58 -25.33 -9.24 35.00
C LEU A 58 -25.43 -8.17 36.10
N GLY A 59 -26.47 -7.33 36.08
CA GLY A 59 -26.63 -6.23 37.05
C GLY A 59 -27.04 -6.65 38.44
N PHE A 60 -27.74 -7.76 38.63
CA PHE A 60 -28.20 -8.22 39.97
C PHE A 60 -27.17 -9.11 40.68
N ALA A 61 -26.39 -9.89 39.96
CA ALA A 61 -25.37 -10.75 40.52
C ALA A 61 -24.17 -9.96 41.10
N SER A 62 -23.79 -8.84 40.44
CA SER A 62 -22.67 -8.02 40.90
C SER A 62 -22.92 -7.34 42.25
N SER A 63 -24.13 -6.88 42.52
CA SER A 63 -24.46 -6.19 43.77
C SER A 63 -24.43 -7.12 44.98
N ILE A 64 -24.86 -8.38 44.83
CA ILE A 64 -24.85 -9.39 45.92
C ILE A 64 -23.40 -9.81 46.20
N VAL A 65 -22.56 -9.96 45.18
CA VAL A 65 -21.15 -10.35 45.35
C VAL A 65 -20.36 -9.24 46.08
N VAL A 66 -20.58 -7.97 45.73
CA VAL A 66 -19.94 -6.85 46.40
C VAL A 66 -20.38 -6.71 47.84
N TYR A 67 -21.66 -6.93 48.15
CA TYR A 67 -22.19 -6.91 49.52
C TYR A 67 -21.63 -8.02 50.39
N LEU A 68 -21.47 -9.23 49.86
CA LEU A 68 -20.86 -10.36 50.55
C LEU A 68 -19.34 -10.17 50.77
N MET A 69 -18.65 -9.55 49.82
CA MET A 69 -17.20 -9.24 49.91
C MET A 69 -16.88 -8.24 51.03
N LEU A 70 -17.77 -7.28 51.29
CA LEU A 70 -17.56 -6.25 52.34
C LEU A 70 -17.69 -6.78 53.79
N TRP A 71 -18.31 -7.96 53.98
CA TRP A 71 -18.56 -8.55 55.28
C TRP A 71 -17.70 -9.76 55.67
N MET A 72 -16.85 -10.23 54.71
CA MET A 72 -15.99 -11.39 54.97
C MET A 72 -14.61 -11.00 55.54
N PRO A 73 -14.07 -11.79 56.48
CA PRO A 73 -12.69 -11.58 56.92
C PRO A 73 -11.72 -11.78 55.78
N PHE A 74 -10.66 -10.98 55.71
CA PHE A 74 -9.68 -10.93 54.61
C PHE A 74 -9.12 -12.31 54.21
N SER A 75 -8.91 -13.22 55.18
CA SER A 75 -8.45 -14.59 54.93
C SER A 75 -9.46 -15.44 54.16
N ALA A 76 -10.76 -15.26 54.39
CA ALA A 76 -11.82 -15.97 53.66
C ALA A 76 -11.95 -15.40 52.24
N LEU A 77 -11.80 -14.08 52.05
CA LEU A 77 -11.79 -13.44 50.75
C LEU A 77 -10.63 -13.95 49.88
N MET A 78 -9.42 -14.03 50.42
CA MET A 78 -8.26 -14.60 49.76
C MET A 78 -8.43 -16.07 49.40
N GLY A 79 -9.05 -16.86 50.29
CA GLY A 79 -9.36 -18.24 49.98
C GLY A 79 -10.34 -18.41 48.81
N ILE A 80 -11.37 -17.57 48.72
CA ILE A 80 -12.33 -17.57 47.64
C ILE A 80 -11.65 -17.15 46.31
N VAL A 81 -10.82 -16.12 46.33
CA VAL A 81 -10.08 -15.68 45.15
C VAL A 81 -9.18 -16.79 44.62
N VAL A 82 -8.43 -17.47 45.50
CA VAL A 82 -7.57 -18.59 45.09
C VAL A 82 -8.39 -19.74 44.50
N ILE A 83 -9.52 -20.12 45.15
CA ILE A 83 -10.38 -21.17 44.63
C ILE A 83 -11.00 -20.78 43.27
N CYS A 84 -11.51 -19.55 43.13
CA CYS A 84 -12.05 -19.07 41.87
C CYS A 84 -10.99 -19.04 40.78
N THR A 85 -9.77 -18.63 41.08
CA THR A 85 -8.66 -18.63 40.12
C THR A 85 -8.28 -20.06 39.70
N LEU A 86 -8.18 -20.97 40.64
CA LEU A 86 -7.89 -22.39 40.38
C LEU A 86 -8.98 -23.09 39.56
N LEU A 87 -10.24 -22.70 39.74
CA LEU A 87 -11.35 -23.22 38.92
C LEU A 87 -11.49 -22.53 37.56
N ALA A 88 -11.22 -21.23 37.51
CA ALA A 88 -11.29 -20.47 36.25
C ALA A 88 -10.14 -20.79 35.30
N LEU A 89 -8.93 -21.03 35.82
CA LEU A 89 -7.76 -21.32 35.01
C LEU A 89 -7.94 -22.51 34.05
N PRO A 90 -8.37 -23.70 34.49
CA PRO A 90 -8.63 -24.82 33.58
C PRO A 90 -9.78 -24.56 32.62
N VAL A 91 -10.79 -23.79 33.04
CA VAL A 91 -11.89 -23.41 32.14
C VAL A 91 -11.41 -22.46 31.06
N VAL A 92 -10.56 -21.49 31.38
CA VAL A 92 -9.95 -20.59 30.41
C VAL A 92 -9.04 -21.36 29.44
N ILE A 93 -8.21 -22.29 29.93
CA ILE A 93 -7.36 -23.15 29.12
C ILE A 93 -8.19 -24.05 28.19
N ILE A 94 -9.27 -24.62 28.69
CA ILE A 94 -10.17 -25.45 27.88
C ILE A 94 -10.92 -24.61 26.85
N LEU A 95 -11.39 -23.42 27.22
CA LEU A 95 -12.01 -22.48 26.30
C LEU A 95 -11.03 -22.01 25.22
N ASP A 96 -9.81 -21.69 25.59
CA ASP A 96 -8.76 -21.29 24.66
C ASP A 96 -8.41 -22.43 23.67
N TYR A 97 -8.40 -23.69 24.17
CA TYR A 97 -8.22 -24.88 23.35
C TYR A 97 -9.43 -25.20 22.46
N LEU A 98 -10.67 -24.89 22.91
CA LEU A 98 -11.91 -25.15 22.17
C LEU A 98 -12.29 -24.01 21.20
N ILE A 99 -11.82 -22.79 21.43
CA ILE A 99 -12.17 -21.62 20.61
C ILE A 99 -11.49 -21.67 19.24
N LEU A 100 -10.32 -22.29 19.13
CA LEU A 100 -9.70 -22.58 17.85
C LEU A 100 -10.22 -23.94 17.32
N ASP A 101 -11.33 -23.88 16.58
CA ASP A 101 -11.82 -25.06 15.84
C ASP A 101 -10.64 -25.66 15.03
N PRO A 102 -10.36 -26.97 15.19
CA PRO A 102 -9.28 -27.64 14.44
C PRO A 102 -9.41 -27.49 12.92
N ALA A 103 -10.60 -27.22 12.41
CA ALA A 103 -10.84 -26.94 11.00
C ALA A 103 -10.29 -25.55 10.61
N HIS A 104 -10.57 -24.52 11.38
CA HIS A 104 -10.04 -23.16 11.15
C HIS A 104 -8.52 -23.11 11.30
N THR A 105 -7.96 -23.81 12.30
CA THR A 105 -6.50 -23.88 12.48
C THR A 105 -5.82 -24.49 11.25
N ARG A 106 -6.37 -25.56 10.69
CA ARG A 106 -5.84 -26.18 9.48
C ARG A 106 -5.92 -25.25 8.26
N GLN A 107 -7.02 -24.52 8.13
CA GLN A 107 -7.19 -23.53 7.07
C GLN A 107 -6.17 -22.40 7.19
N VAL A 108 -5.95 -21.88 8.40
CA VAL A 108 -4.92 -20.84 8.63
C VAL A 108 -3.51 -21.36 8.32
N ILE A 109 -3.18 -22.60 8.74
CA ILE A 109 -1.90 -23.24 8.44
C ILE A 109 -1.71 -23.34 6.93
N SER A 110 -2.73 -23.80 6.19
CA SER A 110 -2.69 -23.90 4.73
C SER A 110 -2.40 -22.55 4.05
N ILE A 111 -3.06 -21.47 4.50
CA ILE A 111 -2.82 -20.13 3.95
C ILE A 111 -1.40 -19.63 4.28
N VAL A 112 -0.89 -19.93 5.47
CA VAL A 112 0.49 -19.58 5.87
C VAL A 112 1.53 -20.40 5.11
N GLU A 113 1.21 -21.62 4.70
CA GLU A 113 2.03 -22.43 3.79
C GLU A 113 2.09 -21.84 2.38
N GLU A 114 0.96 -21.36 1.85
CA GLU A 114 0.88 -20.73 0.52
C GLU A 114 1.85 -19.55 0.40
N VAL A 115 2.04 -18.78 1.46
CA VAL A 115 3.00 -17.66 1.50
C VAL A 115 4.45 -18.09 1.83
N LYS A 116 4.73 -19.40 1.79
CA LYS A 116 6.08 -19.98 1.96
C LYS A 116 6.75 -19.60 3.28
N ILE A 117 5.99 -19.55 4.36
CA ILE A 117 6.52 -19.37 5.72
C ILE A 117 7.02 -20.74 6.24
N PRO A 118 8.27 -20.83 6.71
CA PRO A 118 8.78 -22.07 7.28
C PRO A 118 8.10 -22.40 8.61
N ASN A 119 7.81 -23.68 8.85
CA ASN A 119 7.17 -24.19 10.07
C ASN A 119 5.86 -23.46 10.44
N PRO A 120 4.85 -23.49 9.54
CA PRO A 120 3.63 -22.72 9.70
C PRO A 120 2.86 -23.05 10.97
N GLU A 121 2.89 -24.31 11.44
CA GLU A 121 2.24 -24.75 12.70
C GLU A 121 2.80 -24.01 13.94
N ALA A 122 4.10 -23.74 13.97
CA ALA A 122 4.70 -22.96 15.05
C ALA A 122 4.36 -21.47 14.91
N VAL A 123 4.44 -20.94 13.69
CA VAL A 123 4.25 -19.51 13.38
C VAL A 123 2.82 -19.05 13.69
N VAL A 124 1.80 -19.87 13.47
CA VAL A 124 0.40 -19.56 13.79
C VAL A 124 0.19 -19.30 15.30
N ARG A 125 1.09 -19.79 16.15
CA ARG A 125 1.04 -19.59 17.61
C ARG A 125 1.93 -18.46 18.11
N MET A 126 2.72 -17.84 17.23
CA MET A 126 3.63 -16.74 17.58
C MET A 126 2.93 -15.39 17.56
N TYR A 127 3.43 -14.47 18.38
CA TYR A 127 2.98 -13.09 18.36
C TYR A 127 3.69 -12.30 17.24
N PRO A 128 3.06 -11.23 16.69
CA PRO A 128 3.64 -10.45 15.61
C PRO A 128 5.04 -9.88 15.90
N HIS A 129 5.35 -9.58 17.16
CA HIS A 129 6.67 -9.06 17.56
C HIS A 129 7.78 -10.12 17.56
N GLU A 130 7.43 -11.40 17.58
CA GLU A 130 8.37 -12.53 17.50
C GLU A 130 8.75 -12.87 16.06
N LEU A 131 8.00 -12.32 15.08
CA LEU A 131 8.24 -12.54 13.66
C LEU A 131 9.27 -11.57 13.10
N SER A 132 10.12 -12.04 12.18
CA SER A 132 11.00 -11.16 11.40
C SER A 132 10.19 -10.23 10.48
N GLY A 133 10.80 -9.15 9.97
CA GLY A 133 10.14 -8.21 9.05
C GLY A 133 9.53 -8.90 7.83
N GLY A 134 10.31 -9.76 7.17
CA GLY A 134 9.83 -10.53 6.02
C GLY A 134 8.74 -11.55 6.37
N MET A 135 8.78 -12.17 7.54
CA MET A 135 7.70 -13.05 7.99
C MET A 135 6.41 -12.28 8.28
N ARG A 136 6.51 -11.12 8.93
CA ARG A 136 5.33 -10.24 9.15
C ARG A 136 4.69 -9.84 7.83
N GLN A 137 5.49 -9.46 6.84
CA GLN A 137 4.98 -9.09 5.52
C GLN A 137 4.28 -10.26 4.82
N ARG A 138 4.85 -11.48 4.90
CA ARG A 138 4.21 -12.69 4.36
C ARG A 138 2.87 -13.01 5.07
N VAL A 139 2.82 -12.86 6.40
CA VAL A 139 1.57 -13.04 7.17
C VAL A 139 0.53 -11.99 6.75
N MET A 140 0.91 -10.73 6.56
CA MET A 140 -0.01 -9.70 6.05
C MET A 140 -0.56 -10.06 4.67
N ILE A 141 0.30 -10.51 3.75
CA ILE A 141 -0.14 -10.99 2.42
C ILE A 141 -1.09 -12.18 2.57
N ALA A 142 -0.76 -13.16 3.42
CA ALA A 142 -1.61 -14.31 3.70
C ALA A 142 -3.00 -13.88 4.19
N MET A 143 -3.07 -12.92 5.11
CA MET A 143 -4.35 -12.40 5.63
C MET A 143 -5.20 -11.76 4.53
N MET A 144 -4.60 -10.97 3.64
CA MET A 144 -5.32 -10.35 2.53
C MET A 144 -5.77 -11.38 1.50
N MET A 145 -4.91 -12.35 1.18
CA MET A 145 -5.21 -13.41 0.21
C MET A 145 -6.21 -14.47 0.73
N ALA A 146 -6.37 -14.59 2.05
CA ALA A 146 -7.35 -15.49 2.67
C ALA A 146 -8.80 -15.20 2.25
N CYS A 147 -9.09 -13.95 1.84
CA CYS A 147 -10.40 -13.53 1.36
C CYS A 147 -10.60 -13.77 -0.15
N GLU A 148 -9.62 -14.33 -0.85
CA GLU A 148 -9.60 -14.54 -2.31
C GLU A 148 -10.02 -13.29 -3.10
N PRO A 149 -9.36 -12.13 -2.88
CA PRO A 149 -9.76 -10.88 -3.49
C PRO A 149 -9.53 -10.92 -5.01
N LYS A 150 -10.40 -10.25 -5.77
CA LYS A 150 -10.18 -10.01 -7.20
C LYS A 150 -9.13 -8.94 -7.46
N LEU A 151 -9.01 -7.97 -6.56
CA LEU A 151 -8.03 -6.88 -6.59
C LEU A 151 -7.32 -6.78 -5.24
N LEU A 152 -6.00 -6.83 -5.27
CA LEU A 152 -5.12 -6.55 -4.12
C LEU A 152 -4.47 -5.17 -4.30
N ILE A 153 -4.69 -4.25 -3.36
CA ILE A 153 -3.99 -2.96 -3.33
C ILE A 153 -2.78 -3.11 -2.42
N ALA A 154 -1.60 -2.93 -2.97
CA ALA A 154 -0.32 -3.06 -2.29
C ALA A 154 0.39 -1.70 -2.26
N ASP A 155 0.29 -1.00 -1.12
CA ASP A 155 0.93 0.29 -0.90
C ASP A 155 2.29 0.08 -0.26
N GLU A 156 3.35 0.38 -0.99
CA GLU A 156 4.75 0.20 -0.62
C GLU A 156 5.04 -1.17 0.06
N PRO A 157 4.69 -2.29 -0.55
CA PRO A 157 4.70 -3.59 0.13
C PRO A 157 6.11 -4.08 0.50
N THR A 158 7.15 -3.44 0.01
CA THR A 158 8.55 -3.82 0.25
C THR A 158 9.34 -2.79 1.06
N THR A 159 8.68 -1.72 1.54
CA THR A 159 9.33 -0.68 2.35
C THR A 159 9.94 -1.27 3.63
N ALA A 160 11.14 -0.84 3.96
CA ALA A 160 11.95 -1.29 5.10
C ALA A 160 12.33 -2.80 5.08
N LEU A 161 12.33 -3.42 3.92
CA LEU A 161 12.89 -4.77 3.71
C LEU A 161 14.26 -4.67 3.04
N ASP A 162 15.14 -5.63 3.37
CA ASP A 162 16.38 -5.78 2.60
C ASP A 162 16.10 -6.30 1.18
N VAL A 163 17.04 -6.03 0.27
CA VAL A 163 16.90 -6.34 -1.18
C VAL A 163 16.56 -7.81 -1.43
N THR A 164 17.12 -8.71 -0.63
CA THR A 164 16.90 -10.15 -0.79
C THR A 164 15.48 -10.55 -0.40
N ILE A 165 14.99 -10.02 0.71
CA ILE A 165 13.62 -10.25 1.18
C ILE A 165 12.61 -9.55 0.25
N GLN A 166 12.92 -8.32 -0.21
CA GLN A 166 12.12 -7.62 -1.20
C GLN A 166 11.88 -8.48 -2.44
N ALA A 167 12.94 -9.01 -3.06
CA ALA A 167 12.83 -9.88 -4.22
C ALA A 167 11.97 -11.14 -3.95
N GLN A 168 12.07 -11.72 -2.74
CA GLN A 168 11.25 -12.86 -2.35
C GLN A 168 9.77 -12.51 -2.18
N ILE A 169 9.45 -11.33 -1.63
CA ILE A 169 8.08 -10.85 -1.47
C ILE A 169 7.46 -10.56 -2.83
N LEU A 170 8.18 -9.87 -3.72
CA LEU A 170 7.69 -9.57 -5.08
C LEU A 170 7.43 -10.85 -5.87
N LYS A 171 8.35 -11.83 -5.76
CA LYS A 171 8.14 -13.15 -6.35
C LYS A 171 6.90 -13.85 -5.80
N LEU A 172 6.70 -13.82 -4.47
CA LEU A 172 5.53 -14.40 -3.84
C LEU A 172 4.23 -13.75 -4.33
N MET A 173 4.19 -12.41 -4.40
CA MET A 173 3.02 -11.69 -4.91
C MET A 173 2.70 -12.06 -6.36
N ARG A 174 3.72 -12.21 -7.21
CA ARG A 174 3.58 -12.66 -8.59
C ARG A 174 3.05 -14.08 -8.70
N ASP A 175 3.64 -15.01 -7.93
CA ASP A 175 3.20 -16.40 -7.89
C ASP A 175 1.69 -16.45 -7.49
N LEU A 176 1.30 -15.74 -6.43
CA LEU A 176 -0.09 -15.68 -5.96
C LEU A 176 -1.03 -15.02 -6.97
N ARG A 177 -0.61 -13.95 -7.66
CA ARG A 177 -1.37 -13.32 -8.74
C ARG A 177 -1.68 -14.33 -9.84
N ASP A 178 -0.66 -15.07 -10.27
CA ASP A 178 -0.78 -16.01 -11.39
C ASP A 178 -1.59 -17.26 -11.01
N GLU A 179 -1.46 -17.75 -9.78
CA GLU A 179 -2.18 -18.90 -9.25
C GLU A 179 -3.66 -18.60 -8.96
N LYS A 180 -3.96 -17.46 -8.33
CA LYS A 180 -5.31 -17.09 -7.88
C LYS A 180 -6.06 -16.21 -8.89
N GLY A 181 -5.38 -15.65 -9.89
CA GLY A 181 -5.98 -14.74 -10.86
C GLY A 181 -6.35 -13.36 -10.28
N THR A 182 -5.77 -12.99 -9.16
CA THR A 182 -5.97 -11.70 -8.49
C THR A 182 -5.25 -10.59 -9.25
N ALA A 183 -5.91 -9.47 -9.53
CA ALA A 183 -5.25 -8.26 -10.03
C ALA A 183 -4.49 -7.58 -8.89
N ILE A 184 -3.35 -6.94 -9.18
CA ILE A 184 -2.57 -6.20 -8.17
C ILE A 184 -2.46 -4.74 -8.62
N LEU A 185 -2.93 -3.83 -7.76
CA LEU A 185 -2.61 -2.39 -7.85
C LEU A 185 -1.42 -2.12 -6.93
N LEU A 186 -0.25 -1.91 -7.55
CA LEU A 186 0.99 -1.67 -6.82
C LEU A 186 1.26 -0.17 -6.76
N ILE A 187 1.41 0.38 -5.55
CA ILE A 187 1.82 1.76 -5.29
C ILE A 187 3.24 1.72 -4.76
N THR A 188 4.17 2.35 -5.48
CA THR A 188 5.59 2.38 -5.10
C THR A 188 6.32 3.53 -5.79
N HIS A 189 7.42 3.95 -5.21
CA HIS A 189 8.38 4.88 -5.81
C HIS A 189 9.59 4.16 -6.45
N ASP A 190 9.66 2.84 -6.37
CA ASP A 190 10.76 2.05 -6.91
C ASP A 190 10.47 1.62 -8.36
N LEU A 191 11.13 2.30 -9.31
CA LEU A 191 10.97 2.02 -10.74
C LEU A 191 11.47 0.62 -11.14
N GLY A 192 12.43 0.05 -10.41
CA GLY A 192 12.88 -1.32 -10.62
C GLY A 192 11.78 -2.34 -10.29
N VAL A 193 11.07 -2.10 -9.19
CA VAL A 193 9.92 -2.93 -8.79
C VAL A 193 8.80 -2.83 -9.82
N ILE A 194 8.49 -1.62 -10.31
CA ILE A 194 7.47 -1.39 -11.34
C ILE A 194 7.84 -2.16 -12.62
N ALA A 195 9.09 -2.04 -13.06
CA ALA A 195 9.57 -2.71 -14.28
C ALA A 195 9.48 -4.25 -14.20
N GLU A 196 9.63 -4.81 -13.01
CA GLU A 196 9.58 -6.25 -12.79
C GLU A 196 8.16 -6.81 -12.62
N MET A 197 7.24 -6.01 -12.04
CA MET A 197 5.96 -6.51 -11.54
C MET A 197 4.75 -6.10 -12.38
N CYS A 198 4.80 -4.94 -13.05
CA CYS A 198 3.63 -4.32 -13.64
C CYS A 198 3.53 -4.54 -15.15
N ASP A 199 2.31 -4.64 -15.65
CA ASP A 199 2.00 -4.66 -17.08
C ASP A 199 1.78 -3.23 -17.60
N ASP A 200 1.05 -2.43 -16.79
CA ASP A 200 0.75 -1.01 -17.06
C ASP A 200 1.25 -0.16 -15.89
N VAL A 201 1.55 1.11 -16.17
CA VAL A 201 2.00 2.07 -15.17
C VAL A 201 1.27 3.39 -15.30
N THR A 202 0.97 4.00 -14.16
CA THR A 202 0.42 5.34 -14.05
C THR A 202 1.34 6.18 -13.19
N VAL A 203 1.95 7.20 -13.79
CA VAL A 203 2.83 8.13 -13.10
C VAL A 203 2.00 9.27 -12.52
N MET A 204 2.23 9.57 -11.24
CA MET A 204 1.53 10.62 -10.53
C MET A 204 2.50 11.71 -10.04
N TYR A 205 2.07 12.95 -10.09
CA TYR A 205 2.80 14.09 -9.53
C TYR A 205 1.87 15.03 -8.79
N ALA A 206 2.18 15.31 -7.52
CA ALA A 206 1.42 16.21 -6.65
C ALA A 206 -0.09 15.94 -6.67
N GLY A 207 -0.49 14.66 -6.59
CA GLY A 207 -1.90 14.23 -6.56
C GLY A 207 -2.62 14.23 -7.91
N SER A 208 -1.89 14.33 -9.04
CA SER A 208 -2.49 14.25 -10.38
C SER A 208 -1.79 13.19 -11.22
N VAL A 209 -2.56 12.48 -12.02
CA VAL A 209 -2.02 11.58 -13.05
C VAL A 209 -1.38 12.44 -14.14
N VAL A 210 -0.12 12.15 -14.48
CA VAL A 210 0.65 12.92 -15.46
C VAL A 210 1.02 12.10 -16.69
N GLU A 211 1.12 10.77 -16.55
CA GLU A 211 1.39 9.88 -17.67
C GLU A 211 0.86 8.48 -17.35
N THR A 212 0.33 7.77 -18.35
CA THR A 212 -0.14 6.38 -18.18
C THR A 212 0.00 5.62 -19.48
N GLY A 213 0.34 4.34 -19.39
CA GLY A 213 0.50 3.45 -20.53
C GLY A 213 1.11 2.12 -20.15
N SER A 214 1.46 1.30 -21.15
CA SER A 214 2.19 0.07 -20.90
C SER A 214 3.53 0.37 -20.23
N ILE A 215 4.02 -0.57 -19.41
CA ILE A 215 5.32 -0.43 -18.76
C ILE A 215 6.44 -0.15 -19.78
N THR A 216 6.39 -0.82 -20.92
CA THR A 216 7.38 -0.64 -21.99
C THR A 216 7.33 0.76 -22.57
N ASP A 217 6.16 1.32 -22.83
CA ASP A 217 6.01 2.65 -23.43
C ASP A 217 6.47 3.73 -22.47
N VAL A 218 6.00 3.72 -21.23
CA VAL A 218 6.33 4.78 -20.26
C VAL A 218 7.81 4.73 -19.84
N LEU A 219 8.42 3.54 -19.68
CA LEU A 219 9.84 3.45 -19.31
C LEU A 219 10.80 3.68 -20.47
N SER A 220 10.42 3.25 -21.70
CA SER A 220 11.32 3.37 -22.86
C SER A 220 11.09 4.64 -23.66
N ARG A 221 9.87 5.17 -23.66
CA ARG A 221 9.44 6.33 -24.47
C ARG A 221 8.60 7.31 -23.66
N PRO A 222 9.06 7.75 -22.49
CA PRO A 222 8.31 8.68 -21.65
C PRO A 222 8.00 9.97 -22.41
N ARG A 223 6.83 10.55 -22.16
CA ARG A 223 6.33 11.73 -22.86
C ARG A 223 6.11 12.93 -21.96
N MET A 224 6.01 12.69 -20.66
CA MET A 224 5.87 13.77 -19.68
C MET A 224 7.25 14.16 -19.13
N PRO A 225 7.61 15.45 -19.08
CA PRO A 225 8.92 15.89 -18.58
C PRO A 225 9.29 15.35 -17.21
N TYR A 226 8.31 15.23 -16.30
CA TYR A 226 8.54 14.65 -14.98
C TYR A 226 8.97 13.17 -15.05
N SER A 227 8.28 12.36 -15.86
CA SER A 227 8.65 10.94 -16.05
C SER A 227 10.05 10.80 -16.67
N ILE A 228 10.38 11.66 -17.63
CA ILE A 228 11.72 11.70 -18.23
C ILE A 228 12.77 12.06 -17.16
N GLY A 229 12.50 13.07 -16.35
CA GLY A 229 13.37 13.49 -15.26
C GLY A 229 13.56 12.40 -14.20
N LEU A 230 12.50 11.67 -13.83
CA LEU A 230 12.58 10.54 -12.90
C LEU A 230 13.50 9.43 -13.45
N LEU A 231 13.28 9.03 -14.69
CA LEU A 231 14.09 7.98 -15.33
C LEU A 231 15.56 8.41 -15.50
N HIS A 232 15.80 9.69 -15.77
CA HIS A 232 17.14 10.26 -15.88
C HIS A 232 17.88 10.27 -14.52
N SER A 233 17.16 10.39 -13.42
CA SER A 233 17.72 10.39 -12.07
C SER A 233 18.08 8.98 -11.53
N ILE A 234 17.81 7.91 -12.31
CA ILE A 234 18.19 6.54 -11.91
C ILE A 234 19.69 6.36 -12.07
N PRO A 235 20.42 5.90 -11.03
CA PRO A 235 21.83 5.59 -11.14
C PRO A 235 22.08 4.48 -12.16
N THR A 236 22.79 4.78 -13.25
CA THR A 236 23.30 3.77 -14.17
C THR A 236 24.69 3.34 -13.73
N ILE A 237 24.87 2.05 -13.50
CA ILE A 237 26.20 1.49 -13.20
C ILE A 237 26.94 1.33 -14.52
N GLU A 238 27.55 2.38 -15.01
CA GLU A 238 28.53 2.27 -16.10
C GLU A 238 29.89 1.90 -15.50
N ALA A 239 30.39 0.73 -15.89
CA ALA A 239 31.70 0.25 -15.45
C ALA A 239 32.79 1.24 -15.93
N GLY A 240 33.33 2.03 -15.00
CA GLY A 240 34.47 2.91 -15.25
C GLY A 240 34.20 4.41 -15.20
N SER A 241 32.97 4.88 -14.93
CA SER A 241 32.74 6.30 -14.73
C SER A 241 33.16 6.73 -13.31
N GLU A 242 34.15 7.60 -13.22
CA GLU A 242 34.39 8.41 -12.03
C GLU A 242 33.09 9.11 -11.63
N ARG A 243 32.80 9.20 -10.33
CA ARG A 243 31.62 9.79 -9.66
C ARG A 243 30.88 10.85 -10.51
N ALA A 244 30.03 10.39 -11.43
CA ALA A 244 29.11 11.29 -12.11
C ALA A 244 28.12 11.83 -11.09
N VAL A 245 27.95 13.12 -11.03
CA VAL A 245 26.88 13.77 -10.27
C VAL A 245 25.58 13.23 -10.84
N LEU A 246 24.73 12.64 -10.00
CA LEU A 246 23.44 12.14 -10.43
C LEU A 246 22.57 13.31 -10.89
N PRO A 247 21.96 13.22 -12.08
CA PRO A 247 21.00 14.22 -12.53
C PRO A 247 19.84 14.33 -11.55
N ILE A 248 19.42 15.54 -11.26
CA ILE A 248 18.31 15.82 -10.34
C ILE A 248 17.22 16.62 -11.04
N ILE A 249 15.98 16.48 -10.59
CA ILE A 249 14.90 17.39 -10.94
C ILE A 249 14.97 18.57 -9.94
N PRO A 250 15.34 19.78 -10.36
CA PRO A 250 15.51 20.92 -9.46
C PRO A 250 14.23 21.29 -8.71
N GLY A 251 14.39 21.99 -7.58
CA GLY A 251 13.29 22.46 -6.76
C GLY A 251 12.63 21.37 -5.89
N GLN A 252 11.62 21.77 -5.16
CA GLN A 252 10.89 20.88 -4.23
C GLN A 252 9.51 20.53 -4.78
N VAL A 253 8.99 19.39 -4.32
CA VAL A 253 7.58 19.02 -4.58
C VAL A 253 6.70 20.09 -3.91
N PRO A 254 5.68 20.61 -4.60
CA PRO A 254 4.81 21.64 -4.04
C PRO A 254 4.05 21.14 -2.82
N ASP A 255 3.71 22.10 -1.92
CA ASP A 255 2.86 21.81 -0.77
C ASP A 255 1.52 21.21 -1.25
N PRO A 256 1.02 20.13 -0.64
CA PRO A 256 -0.27 19.53 -0.99
C PRO A 256 -1.45 20.50 -0.92
N ASN A 257 -1.39 21.53 -0.10
CA ASN A 257 -2.43 22.54 0.04
C ASN A 257 -2.35 23.65 -1.03
N LEU A 258 -1.30 23.66 -1.85
CA LEU A 258 -1.15 24.68 -2.88
C LEU A 258 -2.07 24.37 -4.06
N HIS A 259 -2.92 25.34 -4.38
CA HIS A 259 -3.78 25.25 -5.56
C HIS A 259 -3.03 25.72 -6.82
N PHE A 260 -3.14 24.95 -7.90
CA PHE A 260 -2.56 25.26 -9.20
C PHE A 260 -3.67 25.44 -10.23
N ASP A 261 -3.68 26.58 -10.90
CA ASP A 261 -4.59 26.82 -12.04
C ASP A 261 -4.15 26.07 -13.29
N GLY A 262 -2.86 25.71 -13.39
CA GLY A 262 -2.24 25.06 -14.53
C GLY A 262 -1.57 23.71 -14.19
N CYS A 263 -0.53 23.40 -14.93
CA CYS A 263 0.28 22.19 -14.74
C CYS A 263 1.00 22.23 -13.38
N ARG A 264 0.76 21.25 -12.53
CA ARG A 264 1.39 21.18 -11.19
C ARG A 264 2.91 21.05 -11.24
N PHE A 265 3.45 20.56 -12.34
CA PHE A 265 4.89 20.41 -12.52
C PHE A 265 5.57 21.67 -13.09
N HIS A 266 4.83 22.70 -13.51
CA HIS A 266 5.39 23.88 -14.16
C HIS A 266 6.55 24.55 -13.41
N PRO A 267 6.58 24.64 -12.05
CA PRO A 267 7.67 25.30 -11.34
C PRO A 267 9.02 24.59 -11.45
N ARG A 268 9.00 23.32 -11.86
CA ARG A 268 10.17 22.44 -11.98
C ARG A 268 10.41 21.97 -13.40
N CYS A 269 9.65 22.49 -14.35
CA CYS A 269 9.67 22.04 -15.74
C CYS A 269 10.53 22.97 -16.60
N PRO A 270 11.58 22.47 -17.28
CA PRO A 270 12.41 23.30 -18.15
C PRO A 270 11.69 23.80 -19.43
N PHE A 271 10.46 23.32 -19.67
CA PHE A 271 9.63 23.73 -20.81
C PHE A 271 8.41 24.57 -20.43
N ALA A 272 8.32 24.99 -19.15
CA ALA A 272 7.17 25.73 -18.68
C ALA A 272 7.01 27.07 -19.40
N ASP A 273 5.77 27.38 -19.77
CA ASP A 273 5.36 28.66 -20.37
C ASP A 273 4.10 29.20 -19.70
N GLU A 274 3.58 30.33 -20.18
CA GLU A 274 2.37 30.97 -19.63
C GLU A 274 1.14 30.04 -19.67
N LYS A 275 1.05 29.18 -20.67
CA LYS A 275 -0.04 28.20 -20.77
C LYS A 275 0.07 27.13 -19.70
N CYS A 276 1.29 26.70 -19.39
CA CYS A 276 1.54 25.74 -18.30
C CYS A 276 1.19 26.31 -16.92
N ILE A 277 1.30 27.62 -16.74
CA ILE A 277 0.97 28.31 -15.48
C ILE A 277 -0.55 28.48 -15.32
N SER A 278 -1.25 28.79 -16.42
CA SER A 278 -2.64 29.24 -16.37
C SER A 278 -3.68 28.16 -16.70
N THR A 279 -3.27 27.05 -17.30
CA THR A 279 -4.19 26.05 -17.85
C THR A 279 -3.71 24.64 -17.52
N PRO A 280 -4.54 23.78 -16.91
CA PRO A 280 -4.18 22.39 -16.65
C PRO A 280 -4.02 21.65 -17.99
N PRO A 281 -2.96 20.86 -18.18
CA PRO A 281 -2.77 20.10 -19.40
C PRO A 281 -3.82 18.99 -19.49
N PRO A 282 -4.49 18.84 -20.64
CA PRO A 282 -5.36 17.70 -20.87
C PRO A 282 -4.55 16.42 -20.96
N MET A 283 -5.12 15.28 -20.55
CA MET A 283 -4.56 13.97 -20.83
C MET A 283 -4.76 13.64 -22.31
N LEU A 284 -3.68 13.57 -23.08
CA LEU A 284 -3.70 13.33 -24.52
C LEU A 284 -3.10 11.96 -24.82
N GLU A 285 -3.74 11.24 -25.72
CA GLU A 285 -3.17 10.03 -26.30
C GLU A 285 -2.03 10.43 -27.26
N VAL A 286 -0.79 10.10 -26.88
CA VAL A 286 0.43 10.44 -27.62
C VAL A 286 0.87 9.30 -28.53
N GLU A 287 0.56 8.08 -28.16
CA GLU A 287 0.69 6.85 -28.95
C GLU A 287 -0.48 5.92 -28.55
N PRO A 288 -0.83 4.90 -29.35
CA PRO A 288 -1.95 4.02 -29.03
C PRO A 288 -1.80 3.40 -27.64
N GLY A 289 -2.73 3.74 -26.72
CA GLY A 289 -2.73 3.29 -25.33
C GLY A 289 -1.72 3.98 -24.42
N HIS A 290 -1.00 5.01 -24.91
CA HIS A 290 -0.07 5.81 -24.11
C HIS A 290 -0.54 7.26 -24.03
N PHE A 291 -0.78 7.73 -22.81
CA PHE A 291 -1.37 9.04 -22.54
C PHE A 291 -0.43 9.89 -21.68
N ALA A 292 -0.34 11.19 -21.98
CA ALA A 292 0.45 12.13 -21.21
C ALA A 292 -0.28 13.47 -21.02
N ALA A 293 -0.21 14.02 -19.81
CA ALA A 293 -0.74 15.33 -19.47
C ALA A 293 0.34 16.40 -19.61
N CYS A 294 0.63 16.81 -20.86
CA CYS A 294 1.59 17.85 -21.17
C CYS A 294 1.13 18.71 -22.34
N HIS A 295 1.34 20.03 -22.26
CA HIS A 295 1.06 20.95 -23.37
C HIS A 295 2.10 20.86 -24.49
N HIS A 296 3.27 20.26 -24.24
CA HIS A 296 4.44 20.23 -25.10
C HIS A 296 4.88 18.81 -25.46
N THR A 297 3.92 17.90 -25.67
CA THR A 297 4.20 16.50 -26.04
C THR A 297 5.00 16.37 -27.35
N ASP A 298 4.95 17.37 -28.22
CA ASP A 298 5.75 17.51 -29.42
C ASP A 298 7.25 17.70 -29.13
N ARG A 299 7.59 18.45 -28.05
CA ARG A 299 8.96 18.73 -27.62
C ARG A 299 9.57 17.60 -26.80
N THR A 300 8.75 16.76 -26.20
CA THR A 300 9.19 15.66 -25.34
C THR A 300 9.43 14.35 -26.10
N ASN A 301 9.26 14.35 -27.43
CA ASN A 301 9.55 13.18 -28.27
C ASN A 301 11.03 12.76 -28.25
N ASN A 302 11.94 13.67 -27.96
CA ASN A 302 13.37 13.40 -27.88
C ASN A 302 13.84 13.44 -26.41
N VAL A 303 13.92 12.28 -25.81
CA VAL A 303 14.32 12.11 -24.39
C VAL A 303 15.66 12.78 -24.10
N SER A 304 16.67 12.62 -24.97
CA SER A 304 17.99 13.22 -24.76
C SER A 304 17.96 14.76 -24.77
N GLN A 305 17.09 15.39 -25.57
CA GLN A 305 16.92 16.84 -25.54
C GLN A 305 16.26 17.31 -24.24
N VAL A 306 15.31 16.54 -23.71
CA VAL A 306 14.65 16.83 -22.43
C VAL A 306 15.64 16.69 -21.28
N GLN A 307 16.47 15.64 -21.29
CA GLN A 307 17.55 15.45 -20.33
C GLN A 307 18.52 16.63 -20.33
N ALA A 308 19.02 17.01 -21.50
CA ALA A 308 19.90 18.18 -21.64
C ALA A 308 19.24 19.51 -21.23
N ALA A 309 17.91 19.61 -21.31
CA ALA A 309 17.18 20.77 -20.82
C ALA A 309 17.12 20.76 -19.27
N PHE A 310 16.94 19.62 -18.64
CA PHE A 310 17.01 19.48 -17.18
C PHE A 310 18.40 19.81 -16.64
N ASP A 311 19.47 19.33 -17.28
CA ASP A 311 20.84 19.61 -16.85
C ASP A 311 21.14 21.13 -16.87
N ARG A 312 20.68 21.84 -17.90
CA ARG A 312 20.81 23.29 -17.99
C ARG A 312 19.97 23.99 -16.93
N PHE A 313 18.73 23.58 -16.75
CA PHE A 313 17.82 24.14 -15.78
C PHE A 313 18.32 23.92 -14.34
N ALA A 314 18.93 22.76 -14.04
CA ALA A 314 19.57 22.47 -12.76
C ALA A 314 20.76 23.40 -12.50
N ALA A 315 21.61 23.62 -13.49
CA ALA A 315 22.75 24.52 -13.38
C ALA A 315 22.33 26.00 -13.14
N GLU A 316 21.27 26.46 -13.80
CA GLU A 316 20.70 27.80 -13.58
C GLU A 316 20.10 27.92 -12.17
N TYR A 317 19.36 26.89 -11.71
CA TYR A 317 18.77 26.85 -10.38
C TYR A 317 19.80 26.89 -9.23
N GLU A 318 20.92 26.18 -9.38
CA GLU A 318 22.04 26.21 -8.43
C GLU A 318 22.68 27.60 -8.34
N LEU A 319 22.82 28.31 -9.48
CA LEU A 319 23.37 29.67 -9.53
C LEU A 319 22.46 30.70 -8.84
N GLU A 320 21.13 30.56 -8.98
CA GLU A 320 20.16 31.43 -8.32
C GLU A 320 20.05 31.16 -6.79
N GLY A 321 20.21 29.89 -6.38
CA GLY A 321 20.19 29.50 -4.96
C GLY A 321 21.49 29.78 -4.19
N ALA A 322 22.56 30.17 -4.88
CA ALA A 322 23.86 30.53 -4.32
C ALA A 322 23.99 32.05 -4.00
N VAL A 323 22.98 32.86 -4.29
CA VAL A 323 22.85 34.28 -3.95
C VAL A 323 21.90 34.46 -2.77
#